data_f62ef79602b4e0bbfdb1db418c7b9a60
#
_entry.id   f62ef79602b4e0bbfdb1db418c7b9a60
#
_cell.length_a   1.000
_cell.length_b   1.000
_cell.length_c   1.000
_cell.angle_alpha   90.00
_cell.angle_beta   90.00
_cell.angle_gamma   90.00
#
_symmetry.space_group_name_H-M   'P 1'
#
loop_
_entity.id
_entity.type
_entity.pdbx_description
1 polymer ?
#
loop_
_entity_poly.entity_id
_entity_poly.type
_entity_poly.pdbx_seq_one_letter_code
_entity_poly.pdbx_strand_id
1 'polypeptide(L)'
;FDSGIDRLVLDSATTLALYSSRTSVKLTGDKKWGFITPSCGDIRVMLYYLSSELRKSGATVLFLAESGKGELYAAEEVLKYVCDAKIELKKSSLGTESPRTMIIRKMRHTRHPLDEMALVVTANGLDVTDIAGK
;
A
#
# COMPACT_ATOMS: atom_id res chain seq x y z
N PHE A 1 -11.76 16.76 -1.55
CA PHE A 1 -10.42 16.94 -2.11
C PHE A 1 -10.55 17.68 -3.43
N ASP A 2 -10.62 18.99 -3.36
CA ASP A 2 -10.68 19.86 -4.54
C ASP A 2 -9.31 20.55 -4.73
N SER A 3 -8.24 19.82 -4.43
CA SER A 3 -6.88 20.36 -4.29
C SER A 3 -6.02 20.21 -5.54
N GLY A 4 -6.57 19.67 -6.64
CA GLY A 4 -5.78 19.43 -7.86
C GLY A 4 -4.65 18.40 -7.67
N ILE A 5 -4.75 17.53 -6.67
CA ILE A 5 -3.77 16.46 -6.43
C ILE A 5 -4.09 15.28 -7.33
N ASP A 6 -3.21 14.99 -8.28
CA ASP A 6 -3.34 13.88 -9.20
C ASP A 6 -2.70 12.58 -8.66
N ARG A 7 -1.74 12.70 -7.75
CA ARG A 7 -0.98 11.57 -7.20
C ARG A 7 -0.76 11.74 -5.71
N LEU A 8 -0.99 10.67 -4.96
CA LEU A 8 -0.80 10.62 -3.51
C LEU A 8 0.01 9.38 -3.14
N VAL A 9 1.00 9.57 -2.29
CA VAL A 9 1.75 8.45 -1.68
C VAL A 9 1.50 8.47 -0.18
N LEU A 10 1.09 7.33 0.38
CA LEU A 10 0.87 7.14 1.81
C LEU A 10 1.91 6.15 2.33
N ASP A 11 2.91 6.67 3.03
CA ASP A 11 4.00 5.92 3.67
C ASP A 11 3.92 6.06 5.19
N SER A 12 3.40 5.08 5.91
CA SER A 12 2.90 3.81 5.45
C SER A 12 1.49 3.54 5.99
N ALA A 13 0.74 2.73 5.28
CA ALA A 13 -0.55 2.25 5.75
C ALA A 13 -0.42 1.40 7.03
N THR A 14 0.71 0.72 7.22
CA THR A 14 1.02 -0.03 8.44
C THR A 14 1.14 0.91 9.65
N THR A 15 1.84 2.04 9.50
CA THR A 15 1.96 3.05 10.56
C THR A 15 0.60 3.65 10.89
N LEU A 16 -0.21 3.95 9.88
CA LEU A 16 -1.57 4.46 10.08
C LEU A 16 -2.42 3.46 10.89
N ALA A 17 -2.25 2.16 10.61
CA ALA A 17 -2.90 1.08 11.36
C ALA A 17 -2.54 1.11 12.85
N LEU A 18 -1.27 1.29 13.17
CA LEU A 18 -0.79 1.34 14.55
C LEU A 18 -1.39 2.52 15.32
N TYR A 19 -1.49 3.68 14.68
CA TYR A 19 -2.09 4.86 15.30
C TYR A 19 -3.59 4.69 15.53
N SER A 20 -4.31 4.08 14.61
CA SER A 20 -5.76 3.88 14.73
C SER A 20 -6.13 2.93 15.87
N SER A 21 -5.28 1.96 16.18
CA SER A 21 -5.52 1.02 17.28
C SER A 21 -5.32 1.63 18.67
N ARG A 22 -4.60 2.74 18.78
CA ARG A 22 -4.22 3.38 20.06
C ARG A 22 -4.97 4.65 20.37
N THR A 23 -5.67 5.23 19.42
CA THR A 23 -6.28 6.54 19.61
C THR A 23 -7.74 6.50 19.17
N SER A 24 -8.66 6.56 20.13
CA SER A 24 -10.02 7.00 19.86
C SER A 24 -10.00 8.49 19.52
N VAL A 25 -9.61 8.81 18.31
CA VAL A 25 -9.67 10.20 17.85
C VAL A 25 -11.14 10.53 17.62
N LYS A 26 -11.75 11.27 18.56
CA LYS A 26 -13.00 11.97 18.33
C LYS A 26 -12.73 13.08 17.33
N LEU A 27 -12.91 12.79 16.07
CA LEU A 27 -13.00 13.82 15.04
C LEU A 27 -14.39 14.44 15.14
N THR A 28 -14.56 15.40 16.04
CA THR A 28 -15.72 16.28 16.09
C THR A 28 -15.48 17.40 15.09
N GLY A 29 -16.05 17.30 13.93
CA GLY A 29 -16.03 18.35 12.92
C GLY A 29 -17.28 18.27 12.05
N ASP A 30 -17.78 19.43 11.64
CA ASP A 30 -19.02 19.63 10.94
C ASP A 30 -19.27 18.68 9.76
N LYS A 31 -20.46 18.22 9.71
CA LYS A 31 -21.29 17.34 8.89
C LYS A 31 -20.95 17.05 7.41
N LYS A 32 -19.77 17.30 6.89
CA LYS A 32 -19.39 16.92 5.51
C LYS A 32 -18.48 15.71 5.39
N TRP A 33 -17.88 15.28 6.47
CA TRP A 33 -16.99 14.11 6.53
C TRP A 33 -17.47 13.22 7.67
N GLY A 34 -18.36 12.31 7.36
CA GLY A 34 -18.76 11.27 8.30
C GLY A 34 -17.61 10.28 8.51
N PHE A 35 -16.59 10.67 9.23
CA PHE A 35 -15.69 9.70 9.83
C PHE A 35 -16.49 8.96 10.89
N ILE A 36 -16.82 7.74 10.62
CA ILE A 36 -17.25 6.81 11.65
C ILE A 36 -16.03 6.68 12.56
N THR A 37 -16.12 7.21 13.76
CA THR A 37 -15.20 6.85 14.82
C THR A 37 -15.24 5.33 14.92
N PRO A 38 -14.17 4.59 14.62
CA PRO A 38 -14.16 3.16 14.85
C PRO A 38 -14.24 2.99 16.36
N SER A 39 -15.38 2.58 16.86
CA SER A 39 -15.58 2.27 18.28
C SER A 39 -14.82 1.01 18.72
N CYS A 40 -14.20 0.35 17.80
CA CYS A 40 -13.21 -0.70 17.98
C CYS A 40 -12.20 -0.53 16.83
N GLY A 41 -10.92 -0.48 17.13
CA GLY A 41 -9.82 -0.23 16.21
C GLY A 41 -9.74 -1.19 15.02
N ASP A 42 -10.80 -1.30 14.23
CA ASP A 42 -10.79 -2.10 13.02
C ASP A 42 -10.18 -1.29 11.88
N ILE A 43 -8.86 -1.42 11.76
CA ILE A 43 -8.06 -0.88 10.66
C ILE A 43 -8.68 -1.20 9.28
N ARG A 44 -9.40 -2.33 9.16
CA ARG A 44 -10.02 -2.74 7.91
C ARG A 44 -11.08 -1.75 7.48
N VAL A 45 -11.94 -1.35 8.40
CA VAL A 45 -13.00 -0.38 8.14
C VAL A 45 -12.39 0.97 7.74
N MET A 46 -11.39 1.43 8.48
CA MET A 46 -10.72 2.70 8.20
C MET A 46 -10.07 2.70 6.80
N LEU A 47 -9.28 1.68 6.47
CA LEU A 47 -8.61 1.58 5.18
C LEU A 47 -9.60 1.42 4.02
N TYR A 48 -10.69 0.70 4.24
CA TYR A 48 -11.74 0.57 3.24
C TYR A 48 -12.37 1.93 2.93
N TYR A 49 -12.76 2.71 3.95
CA TYR A 49 -13.32 4.04 3.76
C TYR A 49 -12.34 5.00 3.14
N LEU A 50 -11.09 5.02 3.63
CA LEU A 50 -10.03 5.86 3.09
C LEU A 50 -9.81 5.57 1.60
N SER A 51 -9.70 4.29 1.22
CA SER A 51 -9.53 3.88 -0.17
C SER A 51 -10.72 4.28 -1.03
N SER A 52 -11.94 4.19 -0.47
CA SER A 52 -13.17 4.58 -1.18
C SER A 52 -13.21 6.09 -1.44
N GLU A 53 -12.88 6.90 -0.45
CA GLU A 53 -12.87 8.36 -0.59
C GLU A 53 -11.76 8.84 -1.55
N LEU A 54 -10.57 8.25 -1.44
CA LEU A 54 -9.46 8.56 -2.34
C LEU A 54 -9.77 8.16 -3.79
N ARG A 55 -10.50 7.06 -4.00
CA ARG A 55 -10.94 6.66 -5.35
C ARG A 55 -11.90 7.69 -5.97
N LYS A 56 -12.77 8.30 -5.18
CA LYS A 56 -13.71 9.33 -5.65
C LYS A 56 -12.97 10.61 -6.10
N SER A 57 -11.80 10.90 -5.57
CA SER A 57 -11.02 12.06 -5.96
C SER A 57 -10.42 11.95 -7.38
N GLY A 58 -10.40 10.75 -7.97
CA GLY A 58 -9.77 10.50 -9.27
C GLY A 58 -8.24 10.44 -9.23
N ALA A 59 -7.63 10.66 -8.07
CA ALA A 59 -6.18 10.60 -7.91
C ALA A 59 -5.64 9.17 -7.99
N THR A 60 -4.43 9.02 -8.50
CA THR A 60 -3.65 7.79 -8.37
C THR A 60 -3.02 7.72 -6.99
N VAL A 61 -3.36 6.69 -6.23
CA VAL A 61 -2.90 6.54 -4.85
C VAL A 61 -1.98 5.34 -4.71
N LEU A 62 -0.80 5.58 -4.13
CA LEU A 62 0.17 4.55 -3.77
C LEU A 62 0.18 4.36 -2.25
N PHE A 63 -0.25 3.19 -1.80
CA PHE A 63 -0.13 2.77 -0.40
C PHE A 63 1.13 1.94 -0.22
N LEU A 64 2.03 2.37 0.66
CA LEU A 64 3.12 1.53 1.13
C LEU A 64 2.65 0.76 2.37
N ALA A 65 2.88 -0.55 2.37
CA ALA A 65 2.58 -1.40 3.50
C ALA A 65 3.69 -2.44 3.69
N GLU A 66 4.02 -2.71 4.93
CA GLU A 66 4.95 -3.76 5.28
C GLU A 66 4.26 -5.11 5.25
N SER A 67 4.94 -6.12 4.69
CA SER A 67 4.47 -7.50 4.66
C SER A 67 4.99 -8.28 5.86
N GLY A 68 4.10 -9.07 6.50
CA GLY A 68 4.47 -9.89 7.63
C GLY A 68 3.30 -10.68 8.18
N LYS A 69 3.42 -11.11 9.44
CA LYS A 69 2.38 -11.87 10.16
C LYS A 69 1.93 -11.12 11.41
N GLY A 70 0.65 -11.27 11.76
CA GLY A 70 0.06 -10.68 12.95
C GLY A 70 -0.71 -9.39 12.68
N GLU A 71 -1.27 -8.80 13.74
CA GLU A 71 -2.16 -7.64 13.66
C GLU A 71 -1.50 -6.39 13.06
N LEU A 72 -0.19 -6.23 13.24
CA LEU A 72 0.58 -5.13 12.66
C LEU A 72 0.51 -5.08 11.13
N TYR A 73 0.28 -6.23 10.50
CA TYR A 73 0.24 -6.36 9.04
C TYR A 73 -1.20 -6.46 8.50
N ALA A 74 -2.21 -6.21 9.34
CA ALA A 74 -3.60 -6.19 8.91
C ALA A 74 -3.88 -5.21 7.78
N ALA A 75 -3.10 -4.14 7.68
CA ALA A 75 -3.18 -3.18 6.58
C ALA A 75 -2.93 -3.83 5.22
N GLU A 76 -1.89 -4.66 5.09
CA GLU A 76 -1.59 -5.37 3.84
C GLU A 76 -2.76 -6.26 3.41
N GLU A 77 -3.34 -7.00 4.36
CA GLU A 77 -4.46 -7.91 4.09
C GLU A 77 -5.68 -7.18 3.53
N VAL A 78 -5.97 -5.98 4.03
CA VAL A 78 -7.08 -5.18 3.52
C VAL A 78 -6.75 -4.58 2.16
N LEU A 79 -5.57 -3.97 2.04
CA LEU A 79 -5.16 -3.28 0.83
C LEU A 79 -5.10 -4.20 -0.38
N LYS A 80 -4.73 -5.47 -0.21
CA LYS A 80 -4.73 -6.44 -1.31
C LYS A 80 -6.12 -6.66 -1.94
N TYR A 81 -7.21 -6.41 -1.20
CA TYR A 81 -8.56 -6.52 -1.73
C TYR A 81 -9.06 -5.22 -2.35
N VAL A 82 -8.77 -4.09 -1.71
CA VAL A 82 -9.33 -2.80 -2.12
C VAL A 82 -8.53 -2.12 -3.23
N CYS A 83 -7.21 -2.31 -3.29
CA CYS A 83 -6.37 -1.74 -4.34
C CYS A 83 -6.54 -2.44 -5.69
N ASP A 84 -6.34 -1.71 -6.77
CA ASP A 84 -6.42 -2.22 -8.13
C ASP A 84 -5.14 -2.95 -8.57
N ALA A 85 -4.01 -2.59 -7.96
CA ALA A 85 -2.72 -3.25 -8.17
C ALA A 85 -2.06 -3.62 -6.85
N LYS A 86 -1.26 -4.69 -6.86
CA LYS A 86 -0.34 -5.07 -5.78
C LYS A 86 1.02 -5.41 -6.38
N ILE A 87 2.04 -4.69 -5.93
CA ILE A 87 3.44 -4.92 -6.26
C ILE A 87 4.15 -5.33 -4.97
N GLU A 88 4.87 -6.43 -4.99
CA GLU A 88 5.69 -6.88 -3.88
C GLU A 88 7.16 -6.63 -4.18
N LEU A 89 7.85 -6.02 -3.23
CA LEU A 89 9.29 -5.86 -3.23
C LEU A 89 9.88 -6.78 -2.16
N LYS A 90 10.90 -7.53 -2.52
CA LYS A 90 11.59 -8.44 -1.60
C LYS A 90 13.08 -8.15 -1.59
N LYS A 91 13.69 -8.39 -0.45
CA LYS A 91 15.14 -8.42 -0.28
C LYS A 91 15.52 -9.80 0.27
N SER A 92 16.36 -10.51 -0.43
CA SER A 92 16.92 -11.78 0.06
C SER A 92 18.19 -11.52 0.84
N SER A 93 18.43 -12.30 1.88
CA SER A 93 19.66 -12.26 2.68
C SER A 93 20.54 -13.48 2.43
N LEU A 94 20.62 -13.96 1.20
CA LEU A 94 21.43 -15.12 0.81
C LEU A 94 22.86 -14.68 0.47
N GLY A 95 23.82 -15.05 1.32
CA GLY A 95 25.24 -14.79 1.11
C GLY A 95 25.67 -13.34 1.31
N THR A 96 26.73 -12.94 0.62
CA THR A 96 27.31 -11.58 0.66
C THR A 96 26.50 -10.57 -0.13
N GLU A 97 25.68 -11.04 -1.06
CA GLU A 97 24.79 -10.20 -1.86
C GLU A 97 23.38 -10.25 -1.31
N SER A 98 22.71 -9.11 -1.34
CA SER A 98 21.30 -8.99 -0.94
C SER A 98 20.46 -8.62 -2.16
N PRO A 99 20.19 -9.58 -3.05
CA PRO A 99 19.40 -9.28 -4.25
C PRO A 99 18.01 -8.80 -3.86
N ARG A 100 17.56 -7.81 -4.61
CA ARG A 100 16.20 -7.30 -4.50
C ARG A 100 15.41 -7.77 -5.70
N THR A 101 14.17 -8.11 -5.46
CA THR A 101 13.27 -8.55 -6.51
C THR A 101 11.93 -7.83 -6.41
N MET A 102 11.25 -7.76 -7.54
CA MET A 102 9.91 -7.21 -7.67
C MET A 102 9.01 -8.21 -8.37
N ILE A 103 7.77 -8.33 -7.90
CA ILE A 103 6.74 -9.11 -8.58
C ILE A 103 5.41 -8.36 -8.57
N ILE A 104 4.71 -8.35 -9.70
CA ILE A 104 3.37 -7.80 -9.81
C ILE A 104 2.37 -8.92 -9.52
N ARG A 105 1.78 -8.89 -8.32
CA ARG A 105 0.82 -9.91 -7.87
C ARG A 105 -0.58 -9.70 -8.42
N LYS A 106 -0.91 -8.46 -8.72
CA LYS A 106 -2.24 -8.07 -9.18
C LYS A 106 -2.15 -6.75 -9.95
N MET A 107 -2.85 -6.67 -11.06
CA MET A 107 -3.07 -5.41 -11.76
C MET A 107 -4.39 -5.54 -12.53
N ARG A 108 -5.44 -4.93 -12.01
CA ARG A 108 -6.77 -4.98 -12.63
C ARG A 108 -6.77 -4.26 -13.98
N HIS A 109 -7.48 -4.80 -14.94
CA HIS A 109 -7.65 -4.24 -16.28
C HIS A 109 -6.35 -4.03 -17.07
N THR A 110 -5.21 -4.61 -16.62
CA THR A 110 -3.92 -4.45 -17.28
C THR A 110 -3.20 -5.80 -17.34
N ARG A 111 -2.69 -6.16 -18.53
CA ARG A 111 -1.81 -7.30 -18.68
C ARG A 111 -0.44 -6.97 -18.06
N HIS A 112 0.12 -7.88 -17.28
CA HIS A 112 1.41 -7.70 -16.61
C HIS A 112 2.22 -9.00 -16.60
N PRO A 113 3.55 -8.93 -16.42
CA PRO A 113 4.38 -10.10 -16.17
C PRO A 113 3.95 -10.83 -14.91
N LEU A 114 4.01 -12.16 -14.93
CA LEU A 114 3.72 -13.00 -13.76
C LEU A 114 5.00 -13.45 -13.06
N ASP A 115 6.13 -13.32 -13.73
CA ASP A 115 7.44 -13.71 -13.22
C ASP A 115 8.01 -12.68 -12.26
N GLU A 116 8.89 -13.15 -11.39
CA GLU A 116 9.68 -12.30 -10.50
C GLU A 116 10.81 -11.64 -11.30
N MET A 117 11.02 -10.34 -11.09
CA MET A 117 12.00 -9.52 -11.80
C MET A 117 13.09 -9.05 -10.85
N ALA A 118 14.31 -8.92 -11.33
CA ALA A 118 15.39 -8.33 -10.57
C ALA A 118 15.20 -6.81 -10.44
N LEU A 119 15.42 -6.27 -9.24
CA LEU A 119 15.33 -4.86 -8.93
C LEU A 119 16.72 -4.34 -8.54
N VAL A 120 17.26 -3.44 -9.35
CA VAL A 120 18.58 -2.85 -9.15
C VAL A 120 18.45 -1.36 -8.84
N VAL A 121 19.10 -0.92 -7.77
CA VAL A 121 19.19 0.51 -7.43
C VAL A 121 20.41 1.08 -8.12
N THR A 122 20.20 2.06 -8.99
CA THR A 122 21.25 2.73 -9.76
C THR A 122 21.32 4.23 -9.43
N ALA A 123 22.32 4.91 -9.94
CA ALA A 123 22.43 6.36 -9.79
C ALA A 123 21.26 7.12 -10.47
N ASN A 124 20.61 6.49 -11.44
CA ASN A 124 19.50 7.09 -12.19
C ASN A 124 18.12 6.68 -11.65
N GLY A 125 18.06 5.85 -10.60
CA GLY A 125 16.81 5.36 -10.00
C GLY A 125 16.78 3.84 -9.86
N LEU A 126 15.61 3.26 -10.09
CA LEU A 126 15.35 1.83 -10.00
C LEU A 126 15.24 1.23 -11.40
N ASP A 127 16.10 0.27 -11.69
CA ASP A 127 16.04 -0.53 -12.90
C ASP A 127 15.40 -1.88 -12.59
N VAL A 128 14.48 -2.31 -13.46
CA VAL A 128 13.79 -3.59 -13.37
C VAL A 128 14.16 -4.42 -14.59
N THR A 129 14.72 -5.59 -14.36
CA THR A 129 15.17 -6.49 -15.41
C THR A 129 14.70 -7.91 -15.17
N ASP A 130 14.62 -8.70 -16.22
CA ASP A 130 14.36 -10.13 -16.07
C ASP A 130 15.47 -10.79 -15.27
N ILE A 131 15.13 -11.78 -14.44
CA ILE A 131 16.12 -12.57 -13.76
C ILE A 131 16.85 -13.41 -14.81
N ALA A 132 18.14 -13.16 -15.00
CA ALA A 132 18.97 -13.86 -15.98
C ALA A 132 18.88 -15.38 -15.76
N GLY A 133 18.41 -16.10 -16.77
CA GLY A 133 18.33 -17.59 -16.75
C GLY A 133 16.95 -18.17 -17.07
N LYS A 134 15.96 -17.36 -17.44
CA LYS A 134 14.72 -17.86 -18.05
C LYS A 134 14.56 -17.36 -19.47
#